data_78df9a989aabf25431f5a6f25d4750eb
#
_entry.id   78df9a989aabf25431f5a6f25d4750eb
#
_cell.length_a   1.000
_cell.length_b   1.000
_cell.length_c   1.000
_cell.angle_alpha   90.00
_cell.angle_beta   90.00
_cell.angle_gamma   90.00
#
_symmetry.space_group_name_H-M   'P 1'
#
loop_
_entity.id
_entity.type
_entity.pdbx_description
1 polymer ?
#
loop_
_entity_poly.entity_id
_entity_poly.type
_entity_poly.pdbx_seq_one_letter_code
_entity_poly.pdbx_strand_id
1 'polypeptide(L)'
;MESQKTRQPDQKERKRDVMYNPKSLKAEEFISDEEIRETLAYADANKDNIELIDQILAKAKECKGLTHREASVLLACEMPDKIQEMYELAAEIKKEFYGNRIVLFAPLYLSNYCINGCVYCPYHKKNTHIARKKLTQEEIVKEVTALQDMGHKRLRSEERRV
;
A
#
# COMPACT_ATOMS: atom_id res chain seq x y z
N MET A 1 31.81 35.22 34.16
CA MET A 1 30.77 35.16 33.07
C MET A 1 30.94 33.81 32.36
N GLU A 2 30.24 32.79 32.84
CA GLU A 2 30.25 31.47 32.22
C GLU A 2 29.22 31.42 31.08
N SER A 3 29.71 31.14 29.89
CA SER A 3 28.90 31.00 28.70
C SER A 3 28.16 29.64 28.75
N GLN A 4 26.84 29.67 28.94
CA GLN A 4 26.00 28.50 28.82
C GLN A 4 26.00 28.03 27.36
N LYS A 5 26.71 26.92 27.08
CA LYS A 5 26.57 26.14 25.84
C LYS A 5 25.20 25.48 25.86
N THR A 6 24.28 25.97 25.08
CA THR A 6 23.01 25.30 24.76
C THR A 6 23.32 23.97 24.06
N ARG A 7 23.10 22.86 24.78
CA ARG A 7 23.22 21.50 24.26
C ARG A 7 22.13 21.29 23.23
N GLN A 8 22.48 21.07 21.98
CA GLN A 8 21.53 20.61 20.98
C GLN A 8 21.05 19.18 21.38
N PRO A 9 19.75 18.90 21.38
CA PRO A 9 19.26 17.57 21.71
C PRO A 9 19.78 16.56 20.69
N ASP A 10 20.20 15.39 21.20
CA ASP A 10 20.72 14.27 20.43
C ASP A 10 19.66 13.79 19.43
N GLN A 11 20.07 13.50 18.19
CA GLN A 11 19.18 12.99 17.12
C GLN A 11 18.44 11.69 17.51
N LYS A 12 18.99 10.92 18.47
CA LYS A 12 18.31 9.75 19.05
C LYS A 12 17.13 10.10 19.95
N GLU A 13 17.10 11.28 20.59
CA GLU A 13 15.98 11.73 21.41
C GLU A 13 14.80 12.22 20.56
N ARG A 14 15.06 12.81 19.38
CA ARG A 14 13.99 13.23 18.45
C ARG A 14 13.19 12.08 17.85
N LYS A 15 13.74 10.86 17.79
CA LYS A 15 13.04 9.66 17.26
C LYS A 15 11.97 9.08 18.20
N ARG A 16 11.85 9.55 19.45
CA ARG A 16 10.93 8.97 20.44
C ARG A 16 9.59 9.68 20.57
N ASP A 17 9.43 10.86 20.01
CA ASP A 17 8.27 11.72 20.31
C ASP A 17 7.23 11.82 19.19
N VAL A 18 7.46 11.25 18.01
CA VAL A 18 6.41 11.17 16.99
C VAL A 18 5.69 9.84 17.16
N MET A 19 4.67 9.85 18.01
CA MET A 19 3.81 8.67 18.19
C MET A 19 3.00 8.47 16.90
N TYR A 20 3.28 7.39 16.17
CA TYR A 20 2.53 7.01 14.98
C TYR A 20 1.03 6.92 15.30
N ASN A 21 0.24 7.77 14.67
CA ASN A 21 -1.20 7.82 14.86
C ASN A 21 -1.94 7.67 13.51
N PRO A 22 -2.34 6.46 13.13
CA PRO A 22 -3.00 6.19 11.86
C PRO A 22 -4.37 6.86 11.71
N LYS A 23 -4.92 7.42 12.79
CA LYS A 23 -6.21 8.16 12.79
C LYS A 23 -6.03 9.66 12.71
N SER A 24 -4.79 10.16 12.74
CA SER A 24 -4.53 11.59 12.63
C SER A 24 -4.85 12.09 11.22
N LEU A 25 -5.21 13.36 11.14
CA LEU A 25 -5.36 14.10 9.88
C LEU A 25 -4.08 14.83 9.48
N LYS A 26 -3.05 14.80 10.33
CA LYS A 26 -1.75 15.43 10.07
C LYS A 26 -0.80 14.39 9.50
N ALA A 27 -0.26 14.67 8.32
CA ALA A 27 0.64 13.76 7.62
C ALA A 27 1.86 13.39 8.47
N GLU A 28 2.42 14.33 9.20
CA GLU A 28 3.62 14.17 10.04
C GLU A 28 3.42 13.17 11.19
N GLU A 29 2.19 12.89 11.56
CA GLU A 29 1.88 11.95 12.63
C GLU A 29 1.70 10.50 12.15
N PHE A 30 1.52 10.27 10.84
CA PHE A 30 1.37 8.93 10.26
C PHE A 30 2.25 8.65 9.05
N ILE A 31 2.98 9.66 8.54
CA ILE A 31 3.97 9.51 7.46
C ILE A 31 5.30 10.05 7.98
N SER A 32 6.31 9.18 8.05
CA SER A 32 7.69 9.59 8.38
C SER A 32 8.50 9.71 7.11
N ASP A 33 8.74 10.93 6.65
CA ASP A 33 9.59 11.21 5.48
C ASP A 33 11.04 10.76 5.72
N GLU A 34 11.53 10.88 6.95
CA GLU A 34 12.86 10.41 7.33
C GLU A 34 12.99 8.90 7.17
N GLU A 35 12.04 8.11 7.71
CA GLU A 35 12.03 6.65 7.58
C GLU A 35 11.92 6.21 6.11
N ILE A 36 11.11 6.90 5.31
CA ILE A 36 10.99 6.63 3.86
C ILE A 36 12.34 6.83 3.17
N ARG A 37 13.04 7.95 3.42
CA ARG A 37 14.34 8.25 2.83
C ARG A 37 15.42 7.27 3.28
N GLU A 38 15.46 6.95 4.57
CA GLU A 38 16.39 5.95 5.11
C GLU A 38 16.16 4.57 4.48
N THR A 39 14.89 4.18 4.30
CA THR A 39 14.51 2.92 3.67
C THR A 39 14.94 2.87 2.20
N LEU A 40 14.72 3.94 1.45
CA LEU A 40 15.16 4.02 0.05
C LEU A 40 16.67 4.00 -0.08
N ALA A 41 17.40 4.74 0.77
CA ALA A 41 18.86 4.71 0.79
C ALA A 41 19.41 3.33 1.18
N TYR A 42 18.76 2.64 2.13
CA TYR A 42 19.10 1.27 2.50
C TYR A 42 18.89 0.30 1.34
N ALA A 43 17.78 0.43 0.62
CA ALA A 43 17.48 -0.38 -0.55
C ALA A 43 18.53 -0.20 -1.66
N ASP A 44 18.87 1.06 -1.98
CA ASP A 44 19.90 1.39 -2.97
C ASP A 44 21.28 0.82 -2.61
N ALA A 45 21.66 0.89 -1.34
CA ALA A 45 22.94 0.36 -0.85
C ALA A 45 22.99 -1.18 -0.88
N ASN A 46 21.86 -1.87 -0.89
CA ASN A 46 21.76 -3.33 -0.79
C ASN A 46 21.12 -4.01 -2.00
N LYS A 47 20.80 -3.29 -3.06
CA LYS A 47 20.12 -3.84 -4.24
C LYS A 47 20.88 -4.96 -4.96
N ASP A 48 22.22 -4.97 -4.83
CA ASP A 48 23.12 -5.97 -5.41
C ASP A 48 23.68 -6.93 -4.37
N ASN A 49 23.20 -6.89 -3.12
CA ASN A 49 23.65 -7.75 -2.03
C ASN A 49 22.95 -9.11 -2.10
N ILE A 50 23.56 -10.04 -2.83
CA ILE A 50 23.00 -11.38 -3.08
C ILE A 50 22.68 -12.11 -1.79
N GLU A 51 23.60 -12.08 -0.81
CA GLU A 51 23.43 -12.81 0.46
C GLU A 51 22.22 -12.29 1.25
N LEU A 52 22.03 -10.98 1.30
CA LEU A 52 20.87 -10.39 1.95
C LEU A 52 19.56 -10.71 1.19
N ILE A 53 19.59 -10.66 -0.14
CA ILE A 53 18.43 -11.00 -0.97
C ILE A 53 18.03 -12.45 -0.75
N ASP A 54 18.98 -13.38 -0.69
CA ASP A 54 18.72 -14.80 -0.44
C ASP A 54 18.11 -15.03 0.94
N GLN A 55 18.58 -14.33 1.96
CA GLN A 55 17.99 -14.37 3.30
C GLN A 55 16.53 -13.84 3.30
N ILE A 56 16.26 -12.77 2.57
CA ILE A 56 14.91 -12.20 2.46
C ILE A 56 13.99 -13.17 1.71
N LEU A 57 14.45 -13.79 0.63
CA LEU A 57 13.67 -14.78 -0.13
C LEU A 57 13.39 -16.03 0.71
N ALA A 58 14.37 -16.53 1.46
CA ALA A 58 14.16 -17.62 2.40
C ALA A 58 13.09 -17.29 3.45
N LYS A 59 13.12 -16.06 4.02
CA LYS A 59 12.09 -15.57 4.93
C LYS A 59 10.73 -15.44 4.25
N ALA A 60 10.69 -14.94 3.00
CA ALA A 60 9.44 -14.82 2.24
C ALA A 60 8.76 -16.18 2.04
N LYS A 61 9.54 -17.24 1.83
CA LYS A 61 9.06 -18.62 1.71
C LYS A 61 8.34 -19.12 2.95
N GLU A 62 8.65 -18.58 4.13
CA GLU A 62 7.92 -18.90 5.37
C GLU A 62 6.52 -18.30 5.43
N CYS A 63 6.14 -17.43 4.48
CA CYS A 63 4.83 -16.76 4.37
C CYS A 63 4.43 -15.95 5.61
N LYS A 64 5.40 -15.48 6.41
CA LYS A 64 5.18 -14.66 7.61
C LYS A 64 5.19 -13.16 7.36
N GLY A 65 5.39 -12.77 6.10
CA GLY A 65 5.51 -11.38 5.68
C GLY A 65 6.95 -10.84 5.78
N LEU A 66 7.17 -9.75 5.06
CA LEU A 66 8.44 -9.01 5.04
C LEU A 66 8.24 -7.65 5.71
N THR A 67 9.32 -7.11 6.28
CA THR A 67 9.34 -5.72 6.72
C THR A 67 9.40 -4.79 5.50
N HIS A 68 9.07 -3.51 5.67
CA HIS A 68 9.15 -2.54 4.57
C HIS A 68 10.61 -2.36 4.06
N ARG A 69 11.63 -2.49 4.91
CA ARG A 69 13.04 -2.45 4.50
C ARG A 69 13.45 -3.67 3.69
N GLU A 70 13.03 -4.86 4.09
CA GLU A 70 13.26 -6.09 3.31
C GLU A 70 12.55 -6.02 1.95
N ALA A 71 11.30 -5.60 1.93
CA ALA A 71 10.55 -5.43 0.68
C ALA A 71 11.19 -4.38 -0.23
N SER A 72 11.72 -3.28 0.31
CA SER A 72 12.39 -2.25 -0.47
C SER A 72 13.66 -2.74 -1.17
N VAL A 73 14.43 -3.62 -0.54
CA VAL A 73 15.62 -4.25 -1.16
C VAL A 73 15.21 -5.13 -2.36
N LEU A 74 14.16 -5.94 -2.21
CA LEU A 74 13.66 -6.76 -3.33
C LEU A 74 13.15 -5.89 -4.48
N LEU A 75 12.46 -4.78 -4.18
CA LEU A 75 11.97 -3.84 -5.19
C LEU A 75 13.08 -3.08 -5.91
N ALA A 76 14.21 -2.83 -5.24
CA ALA A 76 15.36 -2.16 -5.83
C ALA A 76 16.29 -3.11 -6.60
N CYS A 77 16.13 -4.44 -6.43
CA CYS A 77 16.96 -5.43 -7.11
C CYS A 77 16.73 -5.42 -8.61
N GLU A 78 17.81 -5.30 -9.40
CA GLU A 78 17.79 -5.33 -10.87
C GLU A 78 18.46 -6.57 -11.46
N MET A 79 18.90 -7.53 -10.63
CA MET A 79 19.55 -8.76 -11.07
C MET A 79 18.53 -9.73 -11.68
N PRO A 80 18.65 -10.08 -12.99
CA PRO A 80 17.65 -10.90 -13.69
C PRO A 80 17.39 -12.26 -13.03
N ASP A 81 18.46 -12.91 -12.56
CA ASP A 81 18.34 -14.22 -11.92
C ASP A 81 17.56 -14.13 -10.60
N LYS A 82 17.79 -13.09 -9.81
CA LYS A 82 17.07 -12.88 -8.54
C LYS A 82 15.62 -12.45 -8.77
N ILE A 83 15.36 -11.67 -9.80
CA ILE A 83 13.99 -11.31 -10.20
C ILE A 83 13.22 -12.56 -10.62
N GLN A 84 13.86 -13.45 -11.40
CA GLN A 84 13.25 -14.71 -11.79
C GLN A 84 12.94 -15.59 -10.57
N GLU A 85 13.87 -15.70 -9.63
CA GLU A 85 13.67 -16.41 -8.36
C GLU A 85 12.51 -15.86 -7.54
N MET A 86 12.35 -14.51 -7.48
CA MET A 86 11.20 -13.86 -6.86
C MET A 86 9.88 -14.26 -7.52
N TYR A 87 9.84 -14.31 -8.85
CA TYR A 87 8.64 -14.71 -9.59
C TYR A 87 8.27 -16.16 -9.34
N GLU A 88 9.26 -17.05 -9.32
CA GLU A 88 9.06 -18.46 -9.04
C GLU A 88 8.53 -18.68 -7.62
N LEU A 89 9.15 -18.03 -6.63
CA LEU A 89 8.68 -18.06 -5.25
C LEU A 89 7.26 -17.49 -5.10
N ALA A 90 6.94 -16.39 -5.76
CA ALA A 90 5.60 -15.81 -5.74
C ALA A 90 4.56 -16.77 -6.35
N ALA A 91 4.93 -17.49 -7.42
CA ALA A 91 4.09 -18.52 -8.03
C ALA A 91 3.87 -19.72 -7.11
N GLU A 92 4.93 -20.18 -6.39
CA GLU A 92 4.82 -21.23 -5.38
C GLU A 92 3.88 -20.85 -4.25
N ILE A 93 4.06 -19.66 -3.65
CA ILE A 93 3.20 -19.13 -2.58
C ILE A 93 1.73 -19.03 -3.07
N LYS A 94 1.53 -18.46 -4.25
CA LYS A 94 0.19 -18.37 -4.84
C LYS A 94 -0.44 -19.75 -5.01
N LYS A 95 0.33 -20.75 -5.48
CA LYS A 95 -0.15 -22.11 -5.69
C LYS A 95 -0.50 -22.80 -4.38
N GLU A 96 0.28 -22.57 -3.33
CA GLU A 96 0.02 -23.14 -2.00
C GLU A 96 -1.31 -22.62 -1.41
N PHE A 97 -1.55 -21.30 -1.45
CA PHE A 97 -2.75 -20.72 -0.83
C PHE A 97 -4.00 -20.79 -1.72
N TYR A 98 -3.85 -20.68 -3.01
CA TYR A 98 -4.98 -20.56 -3.95
C TYR A 98 -5.08 -21.73 -4.93
N GLY A 99 -4.05 -22.58 -5.04
CA GLY A 99 -3.99 -23.63 -6.08
C GLY A 99 -4.12 -23.01 -7.47
N ASN A 100 -4.93 -23.62 -8.32
CA ASN A 100 -5.23 -23.13 -9.67
C ASN A 100 -6.41 -22.16 -9.72
N ARG A 101 -6.93 -21.73 -8.57
CA ARG A 101 -8.07 -20.82 -8.52
C ARG A 101 -7.67 -19.39 -8.87
N ILE A 102 -8.52 -18.75 -9.67
CA ILE A 102 -8.49 -17.32 -9.91
C ILE A 102 -9.57 -16.68 -9.04
N VAL A 103 -9.19 -15.64 -8.30
CA VAL A 103 -10.15 -14.89 -7.48
C VAL A 103 -10.77 -13.80 -8.35
N LEU A 104 -12.04 -13.97 -8.68
CA LEU A 104 -12.82 -12.96 -9.37
C LEU A 104 -13.59 -12.12 -8.37
N PHE A 105 -13.71 -10.84 -8.65
CA PHE A 105 -14.55 -9.90 -7.90
C PHE A 105 -15.21 -8.91 -8.85
N ALA A 106 -16.33 -8.35 -8.44
CA ALA A 106 -16.99 -7.27 -9.15
C ALA A 106 -16.87 -5.97 -8.33
N PRO A 107 -16.58 -4.82 -8.96
CA PRO A 107 -16.66 -3.53 -8.29
C PRO A 107 -18.12 -3.13 -8.06
N LEU A 108 -18.43 -2.67 -6.87
CA LEU A 108 -19.72 -2.08 -6.52
C LEU A 108 -19.52 -0.60 -6.21
N TYR A 109 -19.92 0.26 -7.12
CA TYR A 109 -19.81 1.71 -6.98
C TYR A 109 -20.95 2.28 -6.13
N LEU A 110 -20.66 2.65 -4.90
CA LEU A 110 -21.64 3.20 -3.96
C LEU A 110 -21.94 4.67 -4.23
N SER A 111 -20.92 5.44 -4.64
CA SER A 111 -21.03 6.87 -4.92
C SER A 111 -19.95 7.34 -5.89
N ASN A 112 -20.31 8.24 -6.78
CA ASN A 112 -19.37 8.96 -7.66
C ASN A 112 -19.16 10.43 -7.29
N TYR A 113 -19.64 10.86 -6.14
CA TYR A 113 -19.30 12.16 -5.59
C TYR A 113 -17.84 12.17 -5.14
N CYS A 114 -17.13 13.27 -5.43
CA CYS A 114 -15.74 13.41 -5.02
C CYS A 114 -15.39 14.88 -4.82
N ILE A 115 -14.68 15.17 -3.73
CA ILE A 115 -14.20 16.53 -3.40
C ILE A 115 -12.83 16.85 -4.03
N ASN A 116 -12.13 15.84 -4.55
CA ASN A 116 -10.79 15.99 -5.10
C ASN A 116 -10.80 16.60 -6.51
N GLY A 117 -9.67 17.19 -6.88
CA GLY A 117 -9.44 17.81 -8.18
C GLY A 117 -8.47 17.05 -9.10
N CYS A 118 -8.38 15.72 -8.97
CA CYS A 118 -7.43 14.90 -9.74
C CYS A 118 -7.56 15.13 -11.25
N VAL A 119 -6.46 15.47 -11.90
CA VAL A 119 -6.46 15.92 -13.31
C VAL A 119 -6.94 14.84 -14.29
N TYR A 120 -6.62 13.58 -14.02
CA TYR A 120 -6.95 12.44 -14.89
C TYR A 120 -8.31 11.79 -14.60
N CYS A 121 -8.90 12.08 -13.42
CA CYS A 121 -10.08 11.35 -12.97
C CYS A 121 -11.38 12.03 -13.47
N PRO A 122 -12.27 11.32 -14.20
CA PRO A 122 -13.53 11.91 -14.67
C PRO A 122 -14.46 12.31 -13.52
N TYR A 123 -14.30 11.74 -12.33
CA TYR A 123 -15.10 12.05 -11.16
C TYR A 123 -14.58 13.22 -10.32
N HIS A 124 -13.58 13.96 -10.81
CA HIS A 124 -13.07 15.13 -10.08
C HIS A 124 -14.15 16.20 -9.88
N LYS A 125 -14.02 16.96 -8.78
CA LYS A 125 -15.04 17.95 -8.34
C LYS A 125 -15.49 18.92 -9.43
N LYS A 126 -14.56 19.36 -10.29
CA LYS A 126 -14.81 20.37 -11.33
C LYS A 126 -15.55 19.84 -12.55
N ASN A 127 -15.67 18.51 -12.71
CA ASN A 127 -16.40 17.95 -13.84
C ASN A 127 -17.89 17.96 -13.57
N THR A 128 -18.59 18.87 -14.24
CA THR A 128 -20.04 19.05 -14.15
C THR A 128 -20.81 18.29 -15.23
N HIS A 129 -20.12 17.65 -16.17
CA HIS A 129 -20.72 16.96 -17.32
C HIS A 129 -21.21 15.55 -16.99
N ILE A 130 -20.84 15.01 -15.82
CA ILE A 130 -21.28 13.68 -15.40
C ILE A 130 -22.39 13.77 -14.35
N ALA A 131 -23.39 12.93 -14.47
CA ALA A 131 -24.41 12.78 -13.44
C ALA A 131 -23.80 12.23 -12.14
N ARG A 132 -24.13 12.89 -11.03
CA ARG A 132 -23.68 12.47 -9.69
C ARG A 132 -24.78 11.62 -9.06
N LYS A 133 -24.35 10.49 -8.49
CA LYS A 133 -25.26 9.56 -7.82
C LYS A 133 -24.56 8.94 -6.60
N LYS A 134 -25.35 8.79 -5.53
CA LYS A 134 -25.08 7.93 -4.39
C LYS A 134 -26.22 6.93 -4.32
N LEU A 135 -25.89 5.64 -4.26
CA LEU A 135 -26.90 4.59 -4.20
C LEU A 135 -27.63 4.62 -2.86
N THR A 136 -28.93 4.42 -2.90
CA THR A 136 -29.75 4.14 -1.73
C THR A 136 -29.54 2.70 -1.28
N GLN A 137 -29.96 2.35 -0.06
CA GLN A 137 -29.87 0.98 0.44
C GLN A 137 -30.63 -0.01 -0.46
N GLU A 138 -31.76 0.39 -0.98
CA GLU A 138 -32.57 -0.45 -1.89
C GLU A 138 -31.88 -0.68 -3.24
N GLU A 139 -31.22 0.36 -3.78
CA GLU A 139 -30.43 0.23 -4.99
C GLU A 139 -29.19 -0.66 -4.77
N ILE A 140 -28.51 -0.55 -3.62
CA ILE A 140 -27.40 -1.43 -3.26
C ILE A 140 -27.86 -2.89 -3.24
N VAL A 141 -29.01 -3.18 -2.64
CA VAL A 141 -29.57 -4.55 -2.62
C VAL A 141 -29.80 -5.06 -4.04
N LYS A 142 -30.38 -4.25 -4.92
CA LYS A 142 -30.63 -4.63 -6.33
C LYS A 142 -29.33 -4.93 -7.07
N GLU A 143 -28.33 -4.06 -6.94
CA GLU A 143 -27.00 -4.24 -7.58
C GLU A 143 -26.29 -5.49 -7.06
N VAL A 144 -26.30 -5.72 -5.75
CA VAL A 144 -25.68 -6.91 -5.14
C VAL A 144 -26.38 -8.18 -5.62
N THR A 145 -27.72 -8.19 -5.66
CA THR A 145 -28.48 -9.34 -6.16
C THR A 145 -28.15 -9.63 -7.61
N ALA A 146 -28.13 -8.60 -8.47
CA ALA A 146 -27.77 -8.77 -9.87
C ALA A 146 -26.35 -9.33 -10.06
N LEU A 147 -25.37 -8.86 -9.26
CA LEU A 147 -24.01 -9.37 -9.30
C LEU A 147 -23.92 -10.82 -8.80
N GLN A 148 -24.70 -11.19 -7.78
CA GLN A 148 -24.79 -12.57 -7.31
C GLN A 148 -25.39 -13.50 -8.37
N ASP A 149 -26.44 -13.07 -9.05
CA ASP A 149 -27.08 -13.83 -10.13
C ASP A 149 -26.12 -14.04 -11.31
N MET A 150 -25.22 -13.10 -11.57
CA MET A 150 -24.12 -13.25 -12.52
C MET A 150 -22.99 -14.17 -12.03
N GLY A 151 -23.08 -14.70 -10.82
CA GLY A 151 -22.11 -15.64 -10.24
C GLY A 151 -20.94 -15.00 -9.47
N HIS A 152 -20.95 -13.69 -9.27
CA HIS A 152 -19.93 -13.03 -8.46
C HIS A 152 -20.12 -13.30 -6.97
N LYS A 153 -19.11 -13.93 -6.35
CA LYS A 153 -19.11 -14.26 -4.91
C LYS A 153 -18.32 -13.28 -4.05
N ARG A 154 -17.62 -12.34 -4.67
CA ARG A 154 -16.83 -11.31 -4.01
C ARG A 154 -17.09 -9.98 -4.66
N LEU A 155 -17.33 -8.98 -3.82
CA LEU A 155 -17.56 -7.61 -4.23
C LEU A 155 -16.50 -6.73 -3.58
N ARG A 156 -16.08 -5.71 -4.31
CA ARG A 156 -15.26 -4.63 -3.79
C ARG A 156 -16.05 -3.34 -3.89
N SER A 157 -16.45 -2.81 -2.75
CA SER A 157 -17.12 -1.51 -2.72
C SER A 157 -16.15 -0.38 -3.09
N GLU A 158 -16.62 0.50 -3.94
CA GLU A 158 -15.92 1.70 -4.35
C GLU A 158 -16.74 2.93 -3.95
N GLU A 159 -16.14 3.79 -3.16
CA GLU A 159 -16.72 5.05 -2.77
C GLU A 159 -15.70 6.16 -2.99
N ARG A 160 -16.12 7.22 -3.67
CA ARG A 160 -15.28 8.40 -3.83
C ARG A 160 -15.36 9.24 -2.57
N ARG A 161 -14.30 9.96 -2.27
CA ARG A 161 -14.22 10.75 -1.05
C ARG A 161 -15.18 11.93 -1.12
N VAL A 162 -16.11 12.00 -0.18
CA VAL A 162 -17.09 13.07 0.00
C VAL A 162 -16.64 14.02 1.09
#